data_afc07229465285ae52d75547458d30ef
#
_entry.id   afc07229465285ae52d75547458d30ef
#
_cell.length_a   1.000
_cell.length_b   1.000
_cell.length_c   1.000
_cell.angle_alpha   90.00
_cell.angle_beta   90.00
_cell.angle_gamma   90.00
#
_symmetry.space_group_name_H-M   'P 1'
#
loop_
_entity.id
_entity.type
_entity.pdbx_description
1 polymer ?
#
loop_
_entity_poly.entity_id
_entity_poly.type
_entity_poly.pdbx_seq_one_letter_code
_entity_poly.pdbx_strand_id
1 'polypeptide(L)'
;IMPSLVGSEMCIRDSSDSCPAAAIENEDKKLYGIQFHPEVNHTENGVAMLRNFLYNVCGFTGDWSMENYVKTAIADIRAKVGDKKVLLALSGGVDSSVAAALLSKAVGKQVTSIFVDHGFLRKNEGDEVEKAFADWDINFVRVDASKYFIEKLKGVSDPEQKRKIIGAEFINVFEKEAKKIGTVDYLVQGTIYPDVIESGDDDEAAVIKSHHNVGGLPD
;
A
#
# COMPACT_ATOMS: atom_id res chain seq x y z
N ILE A 1 3.20 11.53 -23.89
CA ILE A 1 3.28 12.95 -24.33
C ILE A 1 1.99 13.20 -25.08
N MET A 2 1.16 14.11 -24.62
CA MET A 2 -0.14 14.39 -25.21
C MET A 2 -0.08 15.57 -26.19
N PRO A 3 0.23 15.36 -27.48
CA PRO A 3 0.16 16.43 -28.48
C PRO A 3 -1.27 16.95 -28.66
N SER A 4 -2.27 16.17 -28.26
CA SER A 4 -3.69 16.50 -28.39
C SER A 4 -4.21 17.55 -27.40
N LEU A 5 -3.48 17.85 -26.31
CA LEU A 5 -3.84 18.91 -25.36
C LEU A 5 -3.28 20.29 -25.75
N VAL A 6 -2.34 20.34 -26.67
CA VAL A 6 -1.78 21.59 -27.21
C VAL A 6 -2.61 22.00 -28.43
N GLY A 7 -3.84 22.37 -28.18
CA GLY A 7 -4.73 22.97 -29.19
C GLY A 7 -4.95 24.47 -28.88
N SER A 8 -5.79 25.12 -29.68
CA SER A 8 -6.14 26.54 -29.55
C SER A 8 -6.70 26.97 -28.19
N GLU A 9 -6.94 26.04 -27.28
CA GLU A 9 -7.55 26.27 -25.97
C GLU A 9 -6.55 26.28 -24.81
N MET A 10 -5.27 25.90 -25.05
CA MET A 10 -4.22 25.86 -24.03
C MET A 10 -3.19 26.94 -24.28
N CYS A 11 -2.86 27.70 -23.24
CA CYS A 11 -1.77 28.67 -23.28
C CYS A 11 -0.45 28.00 -22.88
N ILE A 12 0.60 28.19 -23.66
CA ILE A 12 1.96 27.80 -23.28
C ILE A 12 2.46 28.81 -22.24
N ARG A 13 2.89 28.32 -21.09
CA ARG A 13 3.39 29.15 -19.98
C ARG A 13 4.90 29.11 -19.84
N ASP A 14 5.52 28.01 -20.26
CA ASP A 14 6.98 27.89 -20.22
C ASP A 14 7.49 27.04 -21.39
N SER A 15 8.71 27.31 -21.81
CA SER A 15 9.40 26.60 -22.89
C SER A 15 10.89 26.55 -22.63
N SER A 16 11.56 25.59 -23.22
CA SER A 16 13.02 25.48 -23.30
C SER A 16 13.44 25.23 -24.74
N ASP A 17 14.75 25.31 -25.04
CA ASP A 17 15.28 25.07 -26.39
C ASP A 17 14.90 23.67 -26.93
N SER A 18 14.72 22.70 -26.05
CA SER A 18 14.37 21.32 -26.39
C SER A 18 12.88 20.97 -26.15
N CYS A 19 12.12 21.84 -25.49
CA CYS A 19 10.70 21.58 -25.17
C CYS A 19 9.88 22.87 -25.34
N PRO A 20 9.23 23.08 -26.49
CA PRO A 20 8.48 24.31 -26.76
C PRO A 20 7.19 24.45 -25.93
N ALA A 21 6.77 23.41 -25.23
CA ALA A 21 5.59 23.41 -24.35
C ALA A 21 5.92 22.69 -23.04
N ALA A 22 6.87 23.21 -22.27
CA ALA A 22 7.30 22.65 -21.00
C ALA A 22 6.22 22.79 -19.90
N ALA A 23 5.43 23.88 -19.94
CA ALA A 23 4.25 24.07 -19.11
C ALA A 23 3.11 24.67 -19.92
N ILE A 24 1.91 24.19 -19.68
CA ILE A 24 0.66 24.63 -20.36
C ILE A 24 -0.46 24.82 -19.37
N GLU A 25 -1.38 25.73 -19.66
CA GLU A 25 -2.57 25.88 -18.82
C GLU A 25 -3.80 26.32 -19.63
N ASN A 26 -4.98 26.05 -19.07
CA ASN A 26 -6.25 26.67 -19.41
C ASN A 26 -6.96 27.02 -18.11
N GLU A 27 -6.96 28.30 -17.77
CA GLU A 27 -7.53 28.78 -16.50
C GLU A 27 -9.04 28.59 -16.44
N ASP A 28 -9.76 28.79 -17.56
CA ASP A 28 -11.22 28.64 -17.63
C ASP A 28 -11.65 27.19 -17.35
N LYS A 29 -10.89 26.24 -17.88
CA LYS A 29 -11.14 24.79 -17.69
C LYS A 29 -10.41 24.21 -16.47
N LYS A 30 -9.60 25.02 -15.76
CA LYS A 30 -8.75 24.59 -14.64
C LYS A 30 -7.84 23.42 -15.01
N LEU A 31 -7.27 23.44 -16.21
CA LEU A 31 -6.34 22.41 -16.70
C LEU A 31 -4.92 22.97 -16.65
N TYR A 32 -4.02 22.25 -16.03
CA TYR A 32 -2.61 22.59 -15.88
C TYR A 32 -1.75 21.39 -16.20
N GLY A 33 -0.70 21.56 -16.96
CA GLY A 33 0.19 20.48 -17.36
C GLY A 33 1.64 20.92 -17.40
N ILE A 34 2.54 20.03 -16.99
CA ILE A 34 3.98 20.21 -17.05
C ILE A 34 4.64 18.96 -17.65
N GLN A 35 5.78 19.12 -18.32
CA GLN A 35 6.55 18.02 -18.91
C GLN A 35 7.85 17.73 -18.16
N PHE A 36 8.00 18.23 -16.96
CA PHE A 36 9.16 17.99 -16.10
C PHE A 36 8.71 17.57 -14.71
N HIS A 37 9.65 17.16 -13.87
CA HIS A 37 9.42 16.68 -12.52
C HIS A 37 9.71 17.78 -11.51
N PRO A 38 8.70 18.49 -10.97
CA PRO A 38 8.93 19.55 -9.99
C PRO A 38 9.33 19.02 -8.60
N GLU A 39 9.08 17.73 -8.33
CA GLU A 39 9.36 17.07 -7.07
C GLU A 39 10.84 16.65 -6.89
N VAL A 40 11.63 16.63 -7.96
CA VAL A 40 13.03 16.18 -7.88
C VAL A 40 13.97 17.31 -7.43
N ASN A 41 15.03 16.93 -6.73
CA ASN A 41 15.95 17.88 -6.10
C ASN A 41 16.69 18.83 -7.07
N HIS A 42 16.84 18.45 -8.33
CA HIS A 42 17.54 19.24 -9.35
C HIS A 42 16.62 20.12 -10.21
N THR A 43 15.33 20.12 -9.95
CA THR A 43 14.42 21.10 -10.55
C THR A 43 14.44 22.39 -9.73
N GLU A 44 14.95 23.47 -10.33
CA GLU A 44 14.97 24.77 -9.69
C GLU A 44 13.54 25.23 -9.36
N ASN A 45 13.33 25.72 -8.14
CA ASN A 45 12.04 26.20 -7.65
C ASN A 45 10.89 25.16 -7.69
N GLY A 46 11.15 23.86 -7.87
CA GLY A 46 10.12 22.83 -7.97
C GLY A 46 9.15 22.83 -6.78
N VAL A 47 9.66 22.97 -5.55
CA VAL A 47 8.82 23.12 -4.33
C VAL A 47 7.93 24.34 -4.39
N ALA A 48 8.43 25.47 -4.89
CA ALA A 48 7.63 26.70 -5.03
C ALA A 48 6.52 26.53 -6.08
N MET A 49 6.78 25.83 -7.18
CA MET A 49 5.80 25.50 -8.21
C MET A 49 4.67 24.62 -7.64
N LEU A 50 5.03 23.53 -6.93
CA LEU A 50 4.06 22.66 -6.27
C LEU A 50 3.23 23.44 -5.23
N ARG A 51 3.89 24.27 -4.42
CA ARG A 51 3.20 25.10 -3.43
C ARG A 51 2.22 26.06 -4.07
N ASN A 52 2.62 26.74 -5.15
CA ASN A 52 1.76 27.65 -5.90
C ASN A 52 0.53 26.91 -6.46
N PHE A 53 0.73 25.76 -7.07
CA PHE A 53 -0.36 24.96 -7.60
C PHE A 53 -1.33 24.52 -6.50
N LEU A 54 -0.83 23.94 -5.40
CA LEU A 54 -1.68 23.43 -4.33
C LEU A 54 -2.46 24.56 -3.60
N TYR A 55 -1.80 25.64 -3.25
CA TYR A 55 -2.43 26.69 -2.44
C TYR A 55 -3.18 27.74 -3.26
N ASN A 56 -2.59 28.21 -4.36
CA ASN A 56 -3.19 29.30 -5.13
C ASN A 56 -4.15 28.80 -6.22
N VAL A 57 -3.83 27.68 -6.87
CA VAL A 57 -4.67 27.12 -7.94
C VAL A 57 -5.74 26.19 -7.37
N CYS A 58 -5.35 25.23 -6.54
CA CYS A 58 -6.27 24.25 -5.94
C CYS A 58 -6.98 24.77 -4.69
N GLY A 59 -6.49 25.83 -4.06
CA GLY A 59 -7.09 26.44 -2.86
C GLY A 59 -6.95 25.57 -1.59
N PHE A 60 -5.93 24.72 -1.50
CA PHE A 60 -5.70 23.94 -0.31
C PHE A 60 -5.32 24.82 0.87
N THR A 61 -5.82 24.48 2.05
CA THR A 61 -5.59 25.24 3.30
C THR A 61 -4.31 24.81 4.02
N GLY A 62 -3.77 23.62 3.69
CA GLY A 62 -2.58 23.08 4.33
C GLY A 62 -2.80 22.59 5.77
N ASP A 63 -4.04 22.33 6.14
CA ASP A 63 -4.47 21.87 7.47
C ASP A 63 -4.31 20.35 7.66
N TRP A 64 -4.02 19.62 6.59
CA TRP A 64 -3.70 18.19 6.69
C TRP A 64 -2.35 17.97 7.38
N SER A 65 -2.34 17.14 8.39
CA SER A 65 -1.12 16.69 9.05
C SER A 65 -1.18 15.18 9.33
N MET A 66 -0.03 14.51 9.30
CA MET A 66 0.07 13.09 9.63
C MET A 66 -0.42 12.80 11.05
N GLU A 67 -0.16 13.71 11.99
CA GLU A 67 -0.62 13.55 13.37
C GLU A 67 -2.16 13.54 13.46
N ASN A 68 -2.81 14.46 12.78
CA ASN A 68 -4.27 14.51 12.74
C ASN A 68 -4.84 13.29 12.02
N TYR A 69 -4.22 12.87 10.92
CA TYR A 69 -4.60 11.65 10.21
C TYR A 69 -4.55 10.43 11.12
N VAL A 70 -3.45 10.23 11.86
CA VAL A 70 -3.31 9.09 12.80
C VAL A 70 -4.39 9.11 13.88
N LYS A 71 -4.70 10.29 14.45
CA LYS A 71 -5.75 10.43 15.46
C LYS A 71 -7.13 10.06 14.89
N THR A 72 -7.45 10.58 13.70
CA THR A 72 -8.71 10.29 13.03
C THR A 72 -8.80 8.81 12.66
N ALA A 73 -7.77 8.24 12.05
CA ALA A 73 -7.74 6.83 11.67
C ALA A 73 -7.95 5.89 12.88
N ILE A 74 -7.32 6.19 14.03
CA ILE A 74 -7.53 5.43 15.27
C ILE A 74 -8.98 5.53 15.74
N ALA A 75 -9.57 6.71 15.68
CA ALA A 75 -10.98 6.92 16.11
C ALA A 75 -11.94 6.15 15.17
N ASP A 76 -11.72 6.22 13.86
CA ASP A 76 -12.53 5.53 12.86
C ASP A 76 -12.42 4.00 12.99
N ILE A 77 -11.21 3.48 13.21
CA ILE A 77 -11.00 2.05 13.47
C ILE A 77 -11.76 1.62 14.71
N ARG A 78 -11.68 2.37 15.82
CA ARG A 78 -12.42 2.05 17.05
C ARG A 78 -13.92 2.03 16.83
N ALA A 79 -14.44 3.03 16.13
CA ALA A 79 -15.87 3.12 15.83
C ALA A 79 -16.35 1.96 14.94
N LYS A 80 -15.54 1.57 13.95
CA LYS A 80 -15.86 0.47 13.02
C LYS A 80 -15.75 -0.90 13.68
N VAL A 81 -14.72 -1.13 14.47
CA VAL A 81 -14.45 -2.43 15.07
C VAL A 81 -15.35 -2.67 16.29
N GLY A 82 -15.58 -1.66 17.14
CA GLY A 82 -16.31 -1.84 18.39
C GLY A 82 -15.70 -2.95 19.25
N ASP A 83 -16.51 -3.92 19.65
CA ASP A 83 -16.10 -5.07 20.49
C ASP A 83 -15.70 -6.31 19.67
N LYS A 84 -15.59 -6.17 18.35
CA LYS A 84 -15.34 -7.28 17.44
C LYS A 84 -13.85 -7.66 17.37
N LYS A 85 -13.59 -8.88 16.91
CA LYS A 85 -12.23 -9.42 16.75
C LYS A 85 -11.68 -9.12 15.38
N VAL A 86 -10.41 -8.76 15.32
CA VAL A 86 -9.68 -8.42 14.12
C VAL A 86 -8.54 -9.41 13.90
N LEU A 87 -8.43 -9.93 12.70
CA LEU A 87 -7.31 -10.72 12.22
C LEU A 87 -6.46 -9.89 11.28
N LEU A 88 -5.17 -9.81 11.52
CA LEU A 88 -4.22 -9.11 10.67
C LEU A 88 -3.24 -10.08 10.02
N ALA A 89 -3.17 -10.06 8.70
CA ALA A 89 -2.10 -10.72 7.96
C ALA A 89 -0.84 -9.84 8.00
N LEU A 90 0.13 -10.26 8.81
CA LEU A 90 1.38 -9.52 9.01
C LEU A 90 2.49 -10.14 8.17
N SER A 91 3.02 -9.37 7.23
CA SER A 91 4.13 -9.82 6.36
C SER A 91 5.53 -9.43 6.88
N GLY A 92 5.60 -8.58 7.89
CA GLY A 92 6.85 -7.97 8.35
C GLY A 92 7.30 -6.76 7.52
N GLY A 93 6.60 -6.44 6.42
CA GLY A 93 6.83 -5.24 5.62
C GLY A 93 6.25 -3.98 6.26
N VAL A 94 6.60 -2.81 5.71
CA VAL A 94 6.22 -1.49 6.24
C VAL A 94 4.71 -1.35 6.33
N ASP A 95 3.97 -1.68 5.27
CA ASP A 95 2.53 -1.45 5.18
C ASP A 95 1.74 -2.25 6.23
N SER A 96 2.04 -3.54 6.35
CA SER A 96 1.42 -4.40 7.36
C SER A 96 1.81 -3.99 8.79
N SER A 97 3.03 -3.47 8.99
CA SER A 97 3.50 -2.96 10.28
C SER A 97 2.80 -1.66 10.66
N VAL A 98 2.55 -0.76 9.71
CA VAL A 98 1.76 0.47 9.94
C VAL A 98 0.31 0.10 10.30
N ALA A 99 -0.29 -0.85 9.59
CA ALA A 99 -1.62 -1.36 9.92
C ALA A 99 -1.66 -1.95 11.34
N ALA A 100 -0.66 -2.75 11.72
CA ALA A 100 -0.52 -3.30 13.06
C ALA A 100 -0.41 -2.20 14.13
N ALA A 101 0.36 -1.13 13.86
CA ALA A 101 0.54 -0.01 14.78
C ALA A 101 -0.76 0.75 15.02
N LEU A 102 -1.52 1.04 13.97
CA LEU A 102 -2.82 1.70 14.07
C LEU A 102 -3.83 0.84 14.84
N LEU A 103 -3.91 -0.44 14.51
CA LEU A 103 -4.79 -1.40 15.16
C LEU A 103 -4.45 -1.60 16.64
N SER A 104 -3.18 -1.75 16.99
CA SER A 104 -2.72 -1.86 18.38
C SER A 104 -3.18 -0.66 19.22
N LYS A 105 -3.01 0.56 18.69
CA LYS A 105 -3.46 1.79 19.35
C LYS A 105 -4.99 1.96 19.39
N ALA A 106 -5.68 1.43 18.39
CA ALA A 106 -7.12 1.56 18.29
C ALA A 106 -7.87 0.56 19.17
N VAL A 107 -7.57 -0.72 19.06
CA VAL A 107 -8.36 -1.83 19.63
C VAL A 107 -7.54 -2.87 20.41
N GLY A 108 -6.23 -2.71 20.47
CA GLY A 108 -5.36 -3.51 21.35
C GLY A 108 -5.51 -5.03 21.16
N LYS A 109 -5.73 -5.75 22.26
CA LYS A 109 -5.85 -7.22 22.30
C LYS A 109 -7.02 -7.82 21.50
N GLN A 110 -7.90 -7.01 20.93
CA GLN A 110 -8.87 -7.51 19.95
C GLN A 110 -8.22 -7.94 18.64
N VAL A 111 -6.97 -7.51 18.40
CA VAL A 111 -6.20 -7.87 17.23
C VAL A 111 -5.38 -9.13 17.47
N THR A 112 -5.52 -10.09 16.55
CA THR A 112 -4.58 -11.22 16.42
C THR A 112 -3.85 -11.07 15.09
N SER A 113 -2.52 -10.97 15.16
CA SER A 113 -1.65 -10.87 14.00
C SER A 113 -1.01 -12.21 13.72
N ILE A 114 -1.20 -12.74 12.52
CA ILE A 114 -0.54 -13.96 12.06
C ILE A 114 0.62 -13.57 11.14
N PHE A 115 1.82 -13.98 11.52
CA PHE A 115 3.04 -13.88 10.73
C PHE A 115 3.47 -15.28 10.29
N VAL A 116 3.46 -15.51 8.97
CA VAL A 116 3.85 -16.79 8.38
C VAL A 116 5.30 -16.74 7.93
N ASP A 117 6.15 -17.49 8.60
CA ASP A 117 7.53 -17.70 8.20
C ASP A 117 7.59 -18.84 7.16
N HIS A 118 7.69 -18.47 5.89
CA HIS A 118 7.74 -19.40 4.76
C HIS A 118 9.15 -19.90 4.43
N GLY A 119 10.16 -19.50 5.20
CA GLY A 119 11.55 -19.94 5.01
C GLY A 119 12.34 -19.18 3.93
N PHE A 120 11.75 -18.15 3.29
CA PHE A 120 12.42 -17.31 2.27
C PHE A 120 12.69 -15.90 2.79
N LEU A 121 12.55 -15.71 4.08
CA LEU A 121 12.88 -14.47 4.77
C LEU A 121 14.40 -14.24 4.77
N ARG A 122 14.81 -13.00 5.00
CA ARG A 122 16.22 -12.70 5.25
C ARG A 122 16.69 -13.40 6.53
N LYS A 123 17.99 -13.53 6.66
CA LYS A 123 18.58 -14.12 7.87
C LYS A 123 18.11 -13.37 9.11
N ASN A 124 17.55 -14.10 10.06
CA ASN A 124 16.99 -13.61 11.34
C ASN A 124 15.76 -12.70 11.24
N GLU A 125 15.22 -12.43 10.04
CA GLU A 125 14.10 -11.51 9.85
C GLU A 125 12.86 -11.92 10.66
N GLY A 126 12.54 -13.23 10.72
CA GLY A 126 11.43 -13.73 11.53
C GLY A 126 11.59 -13.42 13.03
N ASP A 127 12.81 -13.54 13.56
CA ASP A 127 13.12 -13.25 14.97
C ASP A 127 13.09 -11.74 15.24
N GLU A 128 13.53 -10.93 14.27
CA GLU A 128 13.48 -9.47 14.33
C GLU A 128 12.03 -8.97 14.33
N VAL A 129 11.17 -9.53 13.47
CA VAL A 129 9.73 -9.22 13.45
C VAL A 129 9.08 -9.59 14.78
N GLU A 130 9.28 -10.81 15.27
CA GLU A 130 8.73 -11.25 16.54
C GLU A 130 9.15 -10.33 17.69
N LYS A 131 10.42 -9.97 17.76
CA LYS A 131 10.96 -9.04 18.76
C LYS A 131 10.36 -7.64 18.63
N ALA A 132 10.17 -7.15 17.40
CA ALA A 132 9.60 -5.82 17.16
C ALA A 132 8.15 -5.69 17.66
N PHE A 133 7.39 -6.78 17.63
CA PHE A 133 5.99 -6.79 18.05
C PHE A 133 5.77 -7.33 19.48
N ALA A 134 6.82 -7.80 20.18
CA ALA A 134 6.71 -8.43 21.49
C ALA A 134 6.05 -7.55 22.55
N ASP A 135 6.34 -6.24 22.54
CA ASP A 135 5.84 -5.27 23.51
C ASP A 135 4.54 -4.56 23.06
N TRP A 136 3.98 -4.95 21.91
CA TRP A 136 2.77 -4.32 21.40
C TRP A 136 1.52 -4.94 22.02
N ASP A 137 0.49 -4.11 22.19
CA ASP A 137 -0.80 -4.57 22.73
C ASP A 137 -1.64 -5.28 21.66
N ILE A 138 -1.11 -6.39 21.12
CA ILE A 138 -1.77 -7.29 20.16
C ILE A 138 -1.46 -8.74 20.53
N ASN A 139 -2.21 -9.68 19.96
CA ASN A 139 -1.87 -11.11 20.03
C ASN A 139 -1.03 -11.44 18.78
N PHE A 140 0.27 -11.69 18.97
CA PHE A 140 1.17 -12.06 17.88
C PHE A 140 1.31 -13.57 17.79
N VAL A 141 1.12 -14.13 16.60
CA VAL A 141 1.25 -15.56 16.29
C VAL A 141 2.24 -15.74 15.16
N ARG A 142 3.42 -16.31 15.44
CA ARG A 142 4.37 -16.75 14.42
C ARG A 142 4.10 -18.19 14.03
N VAL A 143 4.02 -18.45 12.74
CA VAL A 143 3.83 -19.79 12.17
C VAL A 143 5.06 -20.15 11.36
N ASP A 144 5.88 -21.06 11.86
CA ASP A 144 6.98 -21.63 11.07
C ASP A 144 6.43 -22.66 10.07
N ALA A 145 6.30 -22.26 8.83
CA ALA A 145 5.88 -23.09 7.71
C ALA A 145 7.04 -23.35 6.72
N SER A 146 8.29 -23.07 7.10
CA SER A 146 9.46 -23.11 6.22
C SER A 146 9.62 -24.46 5.52
N LYS A 147 9.56 -25.58 6.27
CA LYS A 147 9.65 -26.93 5.72
C LYS A 147 8.53 -27.23 4.74
N TYR A 148 7.32 -26.77 5.03
CA TYR A 148 6.15 -26.97 4.18
C TYR A 148 6.32 -26.29 2.83
N PHE A 149 6.71 -25.01 2.81
CA PHE A 149 6.92 -24.28 1.57
C PHE A 149 8.08 -24.82 0.74
N ILE A 150 9.20 -25.21 1.38
CA ILE A 150 10.34 -25.82 0.69
C ILE A 150 9.92 -27.12 -0.01
N GLU A 151 9.14 -27.97 0.65
CA GLU A 151 8.66 -29.22 0.03
C GLU A 151 7.71 -28.98 -1.14
N LYS A 152 6.81 -27.99 -1.03
CA LYS A 152 5.89 -27.60 -2.11
C LYS A 152 6.60 -27.06 -3.35
N LEU A 153 7.77 -26.46 -3.18
CA LEU A 153 8.55 -25.90 -4.28
C LEU A 153 9.59 -26.89 -4.87
N LYS A 154 9.68 -28.08 -4.31
CA LYS A 154 10.64 -29.07 -4.77
C LYS A 154 10.41 -29.45 -6.24
N GLY A 155 11.45 -29.27 -7.06
CA GLY A 155 11.40 -29.55 -8.50
C GLY A 155 10.76 -28.45 -9.34
N VAL A 156 10.26 -27.37 -8.76
CA VAL A 156 9.72 -26.22 -9.49
C VAL A 156 10.85 -25.26 -9.81
N SER A 157 11.15 -25.05 -11.11
CA SER A 157 12.21 -24.15 -11.57
C SER A 157 11.66 -22.81 -12.06
N ASP A 158 10.46 -22.82 -12.65
CA ASP A 158 9.83 -21.63 -13.21
C ASP A 158 9.47 -20.60 -12.13
N PRO A 159 9.93 -19.33 -12.25
CA PRO A 159 9.70 -18.30 -11.24
C PRO A 159 8.21 -17.93 -11.06
N GLU A 160 7.43 -17.92 -12.14
CA GLU A 160 6.01 -17.58 -12.08
C GLU A 160 5.19 -18.69 -11.39
N GLN A 161 5.53 -19.95 -11.65
CA GLN A 161 4.92 -21.08 -10.94
C GLN A 161 5.28 -21.06 -9.46
N LYS A 162 6.53 -20.73 -9.11
CA LYS A 162 6.94 -20.56 -7.70
C LYS A 162 6.09 -19.51 -7.01
N ARG A 163 5.92 -18.34 -7.64
CA ARG A 163 5.11 -17.26 -7.10
C ARG A 163 3.67 -17.66 -6.84
N LYS A 164 3.05 -18.36 -7.80
CA LYS A 164 1.66 -18.86 -7.67
C LYS A 164 1.53 -19.87 -6.54
N ILE A 165 2.45 -20.82 -6.45
CA ILE A 165 2.46 -21.82 -5.37
C ILE A 165 2.63 -21.15 -4.01
N ILE A 166 3.60 -20.24 -3.88
CA ILE A 166 3.83 -19.52 -2.61
C ILE A 166 2.58 -18.75 -2.20
N GLY A 167 1.94 -18.03 -3.12
CA GLY A 167 0.72 -17.27 -2.82
C GLY A 167 -0.43 -18.17 -2.36
N ALA A 168 -0.72 -19.24 -3.10
CA ALA A 168 -1.78 -20.17 -2.76
C ALA A 168 -1.53 -20.87 -1.41
N GLU A 169 -0.31 -21.35 -1.18
CA GLU A 169 0.02 -22.04 0.07
C GLU A 169 0.11 -21.08 1.26
N PHE A 170 0.46 -19.83 1.04
CA PHE A 170 0.38 -18.81 2.08
C PHE A 170 -1.06 -18.63 2.60
N ILE A 171 -2.03 -18.53 1.69
CA ILE A 171 -3.44 -18.44 2.04
C ILE A 171 -3.88 -19.69 2.81
N ASN A 172 -3.51 -20.89 2.34
CA ASN A 172 -3.85 -22.15 3.00
C ASN A 172 -3.31 -22.22 4.43
N VAL A 173 -2.06 -21.83 4.64
CA VAL A 173 -1.45 -21.80 5.98
C VAL A 173 -2.13 -20.77 6.87
N PHE A 174 -2.38 -19.55 6.33
CA PHE A 174 -3.04 -18.48 7.04
C PHE A 174 -4.44 -18.87 7.49
N GLU A 175 -5.28 -19.40 6.61
CA GLU A 175 -6.63 -19.88 6.92
C GLU A 175 -6.64 -20.98 7.99
N LYS A 176 -5.70 -21.92 7.90
CA LYS A 176 -5.56 -23.00 8.88
C LYS A 176 -5.28 -22.43 10.28
N GLU A 177 -4.42 -21.43 10.38
CA GLU A 177 -4.12 -20.79 11.65
C GLU A 177 -5.28 -19.87 12.11
N ALA A 178 -5.91 -19.16 11.20
CA ALA A 178 -7.09 -18.36 11.50
C ALA A 178 -8.24 -19.20 12.12
N LYS A 179 -8.47 -20.40 11.59
CA LYS A 179 -9.47 -21.35 12.14
C LYS A 179 -9.20 -21.77 13.59
N LYS A 180 -7.93 -21.79 14.02
CA LYS A 180 -7.57 -22.11 15.42
C LYS A 180 -7.91 -20.96 16.38
N ILE A 181 -7.91 -19.72 15.89
CA ILE A 181 -8.24 -18.53 16.69
C ILE A 181 -9.75 -18.45 16.94
N GLY A 182 -10.56 -19.09 16.11
CA GLY A 182 -12.00 -19.09 16.19
C GLY A 182 -12.62 -17.98 15.33
N THR A 183 -13.83 -17.54 15.71
CA THR A 183 -14.56 -16.54 14.92
C THR A 183 -13.85 -15.19 15.00
N VAL A 184 -13.57 -14.62 13.83
CA VAL A 184 -13.08 -13.25 13.64
C VAL A 184 -14.07 -12.50 12.74
N ASP A 185 -14.21 -11.21 12.99
CA ASP A 185 -15.20 -10.37 12.30
C ASP A 185 -14.59 -9.57 11.16
N TYR A 186 -13.30 -9.26 11.26
CA TYR A 186 -12.57 -8.46 10.27
C TYR A 186 -11.22 -9.08 9.95
N LEU A 187 -10.93 -9.14 8.65
CA LEU A 187 -9.58 -9.40 8.13
C LEU A 187 -8.96 -8.08 7.66
N VAL A 188 -7.72 -7.83 8.09
CA VAL A 188 -6.95 -6.66 7.67
C VAL A 188 -5.69 -7.09 6.93
N GLN A 189 -5.45 -6.44 5.81
CA GLN A 189 -4.26 -6.62 4.99
C GLN A 189 -3.60 -5.27 4.70
N GLY A 190 -2.28 -5.26 4.60
CA GLY A 190 -1.51 -4.10 4.18
C GLY A 190 -1.47 -4.00 2.65
N THR A 191 -2.41 -3.27 2.06
CA THR A 191 -2.43 -2.97 0.62
C THR A 191 -2.39 -1.47 0.45
N ILE A 192 -1.46 -0.97 -0.35
CA ILE A 192 -1.36 0.46 -0.66
C ILE A 192 -2.18 0.80 -1.91
N TYR A 193 -2.65 2.03 -2.00
CA TYR A 193 -3.50 2.48 -3.10
C TYR A 193 -2.85 2.33 -4.50
N PRO A 194 -1.54 2.60 -4.69
CA PRO A 194 -0.86 2.32 -5.95
C PRO A 194 -0.96 0.85 -6.39
N ASP A 195 -0.89 -0.11 -5.48
CA ASP A 195 -1.02 -1.53 -5.81
C ASP A 195 -2.41 -1.88 -6.37
N VAL A 196 -3.46 -1.22 -5.84
CA VAL A 196 -4.83 -1.36 -6.36
C VAL A 196 -4.93 -0.83 -7.79
N ILE A 197 -4.39 0.39 -8.03
CA ILE A 197 -4.39 1.00 -9.38
C ILE A 197 -3.61 0.14 -10.39
N GLU A 198 -2.41 -0.33 -10.02
CA GLU A 198 -1.56 -1.12 -10.90
C GLU A 198 -2.13 -2.52 -11.20
N SER A 199 -2.97 -3.04 -10.33
CA SER A 199 -3.61 -4.35 -10.52
C SER A 199 -4.80 -4.33 -11.47
N GLY A 200 -5.29 -3.15 -11.84
CA GLY A 200 -6.30 -2.97 -12.88
C GLY A 200 -7.66 -3.55 -12.49
N ASP A 201 -8.32 -2.93 -11.53
CA ASP A 201 -9.66 -3.36 -11.07
C ASP A 201 -10.81 -2.85 -11.96
N ASP A 202 -10.49 -2.01 -12.96
CA ASP A 202 -11.44 -1.50 -13.95
C ASP A 202 -11.27 -2.22 -15.29
N ASP A 203 -12.39 -2.60 -15.92
CA ASP A 203 -12.46 -3.30 -17.21
C ASP A 203 -11.71 -2.58 -18.37
N GLU A 204 -11.29 -1.34 -18.19
CA GLU A 204 -10.58 -0.50 -19.17
C GLU A 204 -9.08 -0.30 -18.85
N ALA A 205 -8.60 -0.70 -17.67
CA ALA A 205 -7.20 -0.53 -17.28
C ALA A 205 -6.36 -1.75 -17.66
N ALA A 206 -5.26 -1.52 -18.39
CA ALA A 206 -4.29 -2.58 -18.63
C ALA A 206 -3.61 -2.96 -17.31
N VAL A 207 -3.65 -4.26 -16.96
CA VAL A 207 -2.94 -4.78 -15.79
C VAL A 207 -1.43 -4.56 -15.99
N ILE A 208 -0.85 -3.66 -15.22
CA ILE A 208 0.58 -3.36 -15.26
C ILE A 208 1.35 -4.41 -14.47
N LYS A 209 0.79 -4.82 -13.33
CA LYS A 209 1.42 -5.79 -12.42
C LYS A 209 0.37 -6.49 -11.57
N SER A 210 0.44 -7.80 -11.45
CA SER A 210 -0.40 -8.54 -10.51
C SER A 210 0.22 -8.50 -9.11
N HIS A 211 -0.48 -7.87 -8.17
CA HIS A 211 -0.09 -7.86 -6.75
C HIS A 211 -0.77 -9.01 -6.01
N HIS A 212 -0.04 -9.63 -5.09
CA HIS A 212 -0.55 -10.76 -4.29
C HIS A 212 -1.63 -10.36 -3.27
N ASN A 213 -1.78 -9.07 -3.00
CA ASN A 213 -2.80 -8.52 -2.10
C ASN A 213 -4.07 -8.06 -2.82
N VAL A 214 -4.12 -8.15 -4.15
CA VAL A 214 -5.25 -7.77 -4.99
C VAL A 214 -5.61 -8.98 -5.84
N GLY A 215 -6.71 -9.60 -5.53
CA GLY A 215 -7.18 -10.82 -6.19
C GLY A 215 -6.75 -12.11 -5.48
N GLY A 216 -7.69 -13.02 -5.32
CA GLY A 216 -7.49 -14.33 -4.70
C GLY A 216 -7.77 -14.38 -3.20
N LEU A 217 -8.50 -13.38 -2.68
CA LEU A 217 -9.08 -13.50 -1.34
C LEU A 217 -10.24 -14.49 -1.39
N PRO A 218 -10.37 -15.39 -0.41
CA PRO A 218 -11.55 -16.23 -0.29
C PRO A 218 -12.79 -15.37 -0.01
N ASP A 219 -13.92 -15.78 -0.61
CA ASP A 219 -15.24 -15.17 -0.41
C ASP A 219 -15.70 -15.17 1.05
#